data_d830a83bc05dc9bda836dcca8208b550
#
_entry.id   d830a83bc05dc9bda836dcca8208b550
#
_cell.length_a   1.000
_cell.length_b   1.000
_cell.length_c   1.000
_cell.angle_alpha   90.00
_cell.angle_beta   90.00
_cell.angle_gamma   90.00
#
_symmetry.space_group_name_H-M   'P 1'
#
loop_
_entity.id
_entity.type
_entity.pdbx_description
1 polymer ?
#
loop_
_entity_poly.entity_id
_entity_poly.type
_entity_poly.pdbx_seq_one_letter_code
_entity_poly.pdbx_strand_id
1 'polypeptide(L)'
;MDEEGEQVGVNDPQTPIPNKPFLNNNYPNPFNNSTHIEFGISRSGYVSLTIYDVTGKWITNLANDLMSPGTHILNWNGSDAFGKSVPSGSYLVVLKSGGFTGSKKIMLLK
;
A
#
# COMPACT_ATOMS: atom_id res chain seq x y z
N MET A 1 18.42 22.03 -24.19
CA MET A 1 18.34 21.83 -23.64
C MET A 1 18.15 21.39 -23.23
N ASP A 2 18.15 21.22 -23.07
CA ASP A 2 18.11 20.85 -22.28
C ASP A 2 17.98 20.46 -21.72
N GLU A 3 18.05 20.35 -21.83
CA GLU A 3 18.04 20.07 -21.05
C GLU A 3 17.86 19.76 -20.28
N GLU A 4 17.99 19.67 -20.43
CA GLU A 4 17.88 19.47 -19.46
C GLU A 4 17.44 19.27 -18.67
N GLY A 5 17.45 19.48 -19.07
CA GLY A 5 17.18 19.30 -18.09
C GLY A 5 16.62 19.03 -17.57
N GLU A 6 16.64 18.97 -17.65
CA GLU A 6 16.28 18.71 -16.94
C GLU A 6 15.68 18.41 -16.24
N GLN A 7 15.56 18.16 -16.29
CA GLN A 7 15.19 17.73 -15.64
C GLN A 7 15.13 17.63 -14.79
N VAL A 8 15.12 17.70 -14.87
CA VAL A 8 15.39 17.55 -14.14
C VAL A 8 15.46 17.51 -13.05
N GLY A 9 15.94 17.39 -12.98
CA GLY A 9 16.37 17.23 -11.60
C GLY A 9 15.30 17.26 -10.60
N VAL A 10 14.38 17.72 -10.92
CA VAL A 10 13.21 17.82 -10.12
C VAL A 10 12.79 16.47 -9.59
N ASN A 11 12.70 15.53 -10.46
CA ASN A 11 12.24 14.21 -10.10
C ASN A 11 13.42 13.35 -9.72
N ASP A 12 13.22 12.51 -8.75
CA ASP A 12 14.17 11.47 -8.45
C ASP A 12 14.07 10.41 -9.55
N PRO A 13 15.12 10.25 -10.38
CA PRO A 13 15.04 9.29 -11.46
C PRO A 13 14.97 7.84 -10.99
N GLN A 14 15.24 7.60 -9.70
CA GLN A 14 15.18 6.24 -9.16
C GLN A 14 13.79 5.84 -8.70
N THR A 15 12.88 6.79 -8.65
CA THR A 15 11.50 6.52 -8.22
C THR A 15 10.54 7.15 -9.22
N PRO A 16 10.45 6.55 -10.42
CA PRO A 16 9.54 7.10 -11.41
C PRO A 16 8.10 7.04 -10.96
N ILE A 17 7.33 7.99 -11.44
CA ILE A 17 5.90 8.04 -11.16
C ILE A 17 5.20 6.98 -12.00
N PRO A 18 4.40 6.09 -11.39
CA PRO A 18 3.67 5.07 -12.16
C PRO A 18 2.69 5.70 -13.16
N ASN A 19 2.50 5.03 -14.28
CA ASN A 19 1.50 5.45 -15.26
C ASN A 19 0.08 5.18 -14.75
N LYS A 20 -0.07 4.18 -13.93
CA LYS A 20 -1.36 3.83 -13.34
C LYS A 20 -1.14 3.24 -11.96
N PRO A 21 -2.17 3.29 -11.11
CA PRO A 21 -2.05 2.74 -9.78
C PRO A 21 -1.82 1.22 -9.82
N PHE A 22 -1.17 0.72 -8.78
CA PHE A 22 -0.96 -0.72 -8.64
C PHE A 22 -0.84 -1.08 -7.18
N LEU A 23 -1.12 -2.35 -6.89
CA LEU A 23 -0.92 -2.93 -5.58
C LEU A 23 -0.16 -4.24 -5.77
N ASN A 24 1.04 -4.31 -5.20
CA ASN A 24 1.87 -5.51 -5.28
C ASN A 24 1.55 -6.47 -4.16
N ASN A 25 2.01 -7.70 -4.31
CA ASN A 25 1.94 -8.68 -3.24
C ASN A 25 2.79 -8.20 -2.08
N ASN A 26 2.31 -8.44 -0.88
CA ASN A 26 3.05 -8.11 0.32
C ASN A 26 4.26 -9.03 0.49
N TYR A 27 5.26 -8.57 1.22
CA TYR A 27 6.44 -9.37 1.50
C TYR A 27 6.93 -9.10 2.92
N PRO A 28 7.22 -10.14 3.68
CA PRO A 28 7.01 -11.56 3.39
C PRO A 28 5.54 -11.95 3.44
N ASN A 29 5.22 -13.04 2.74
CA ASN A 29 3.86 -13.59 2.75
C ASN A 29 3.97 -15.11 2.61
N PRO A 30 3.66 -15.92 3.63
CA PRO A 30 3.10 -15.49 4.92
C PRO A 30 4.08 -14.67 5.76
N PHE A 31 3.55 -13.91 6.69
CA PHE A 31 4.39 -13.09 7.55
C PHE A 31 4.15 -13.43 9.03
N ASN A 32 5.13 -13.11 9.85
CA ASN A 32 5.09 -13.39 11.28
C ASN A 32 4.96 -12.11 12.10
N ASN A 33 5.96 -11.24 12.01
CA ASN A 33 5.95 -9.99 12.78
C ASN A 33 5.35 -8.84 12.00
N SER A 34 5.75 -8.68 10.76
CA SER A 34 5.25 -7.59 9.94
C SER A 34 5.47 -7.90 8.46
N THR A 35 4.75 -7.21 7.63
CA THR A 35 4.86 -7.36 6.19
C THR A 35 4.88 -5.98 5.55
N HIS A 36 5.58 -5.86 4.43
CA HIS A 36 5.63 -4.64 3.63
C HIS A 36 4.62 -4.75 2.52
N ILE A 37 3.88 -3.67 2.31
CA ILE A 37 2.91 -3.58 1.23
C ILE A 37 3.33 -2.42 0.34
N GLU A 38 3.65 -2.74 -0.91
CA GLU A 38 4.09 -1.75 -1.88
C GLU A 38 2.96 -1.45 -2.84
N PHE A 39 2.70 -0.17 -3.05
CA PHE A 39 1.68 0.25 -3.99
C PHE A 39 2.11 1.53 -4.68
N GLY A 40 1.52 1.79 -5.84
CA GLY A 40 1.81 2.98 -6.61
C GLY A 40 0.57 3.77 -6.88
N ILE A 41 0.72 5.09 -6.92
CA ILE A 41 -0.35 6.00 -7.34
C ILE A 41 0.17 6.91 -8.43
N SER A 42 -0.66 7.16 -9.43
CA SER A 42 -0.26 7.90 -10.62
C SER A 42 -0.53 9.39 -10.52
N ARG A 43 -1.40 9.80 -9.62
CA ARG A 43 -1.77 11.19 -9.40
C ARG A 43 -1.92 11.44 -7.91
N SER A 44 -1.62 12.66 -7.50
CA SER A 44 -1.92 13.04 -6.12
C SER A 44 -3.43 12.98 -5.89
N GLY A 45 -3.83 12.58 -4.71
CA GLY A 45 -5.22 12.46 -4.36
C GLY A 45 -5.40 11.64 -3.10
N TYR A 46 -6.64 11.40 -2.78
CA TYR A 46 -6.99 10.65 -1.58
C TYR A 46 -6.79 9.17 -1.82
N VAL A 47 -6.10 8.53 -0.88
CA VAL A 47 -5.75 7.11 -0.97
C VAL A 47 -6.16 6.41 0.31
N SER A 48 -6.76 5.24 0.19
CA SER A 48 -6.99 4.38 1.34
C SER A 48 -6.36 3.02 1.09
N LEU A 49 -5.68 2.51 2.12
CA LEU A 49 -5.13 1.17 2.14
C LEU A 49 -5.65 0.51 3.40
N THR A 50 -6.53 -0.45 3.25
CA THR A 50 -7.35 -0.98 4.35
C THR A 50 -7.17 -2.48 4.45
N ILE A 51 -7.17 -2.98 5.67
CA ILE A 51 -7.10 -4.43 5.95
C ILE A 51 -8.46 -4.90 6.42
N TYR A 52 -8.91 -6.01 5.82
CA TYR A 52 -10.14 -6.71 6.21
C TYR A 52 -9.82 -8.16 6.53
N ASP A 53 -10.63 -8.79 7.35
CA ASP A 53 -10.55 -10.25 7.52
C ASP A 53 -11.34 -10.94 6.39
N VAL A 54 -11.34 -12.28 6.40
CA VAL A 54 -11.96 -13.05 5.31
C VAL A 54 -13.48 -12.91 5.28
N THR A 55 -14.08 -12.46 6.36
CA THR A 55 -15.54 -12.23 6.40
C THR A 55 -15.91 -10.85 5.92
N GLY A 56 -14.92 -10.02 5.58
CA GLY A 56 -15.15 -8.63 5.16
C GLY A 56 -15.19 -7.66 6.31
N LYS A 57 -14.84 -8.09 7.51
CA LYS A 57 -14.82 -7.20 8.67
C LYS A 57 -13.59 -6.30 8.61
N TRP A 58 -13.80 -5.02 8.83
CA TRP A 58 -12.72 -4.04 8.86
C TRP A 58 -11.78 -4.30 10.04
N ILE A 59 -10.49 -4.27 9.76
CA ILE A 59 -9.45 -4.46 10.78
C ILE A 59 -8.75 -3.15 11.08
N THR A 60 -8.19 -2.52 10.06
CA THR A 60 -7.48 -1.26 10.24
C THR A 60 -7.28 -0.57 8.89
N ASN A 61 -6.98 0.72 8.94
CA ASN A 61 -6.48 1.46 7.79
C ASN A 61 -4.99 1.69 7.98
N LEU A 62 -4.21 1.32 6.96
CA LEU A 62 -2.78 1.62 6.94
C LEU A 62 -2.53 3.00 6.37
N ALA A 63 -3.38 3.44 5.46
CA ALA A 63 -3.35 4.78 4.90
C ALA A 63 -4.77 5.24 4.66
N ASN A 64 -5.02 6.52 4.89
CA ASN A 64 -6.34 7.11 4.69
C ASN A 64 -6.16 8.62 4.62
N ASP A 65 -5.53 9.09 3.52
CA ASP A 65 -5.10 10.47 3.46
C ASP A 65 -4.76 10.84 2.02
N LEU A 66 -4.45 12.11 1.82
CA LEU A 66 -3.92 12.60 0.57
C LEU A 66 -2.47 12.13 0.42
N MET A 67 -2.13 11.63 -0.75
CA MET A 67 -0.78 11.13 -1.01
C MET A 67 -0.28 11.63 -2.35
N SER A 68 1.04 11.76 -2.45
CA SER A 68 1.71 12.19 -3.67
C SER A 68 1.86 11.05 -4.65
N PRO A 69 1.96 11.33 -5.95
CA PRO A 69 2.25 10.28 -6.93
C PRO A 69 3.58 9.61 -6.63
N GLY A 70 3.68 8.36 -6.95
CA GLY A 70 4.90 7.58 -6.75
C GLY A 70 4.61 6.23 -6.17
N THR A 71 5.69 5.56 -5.77
CA THR A 71 5.62 4.25 -5.12
C THR A 71 5.76 4.44 -3.62
N HIS A 72 4.88 3.80 -2.88
CA HIS A 72 4.84 3.90 -1.42
C HIS A 72 4.93 2.50 -0.83
N ILE A 73 5.54 2.41 0.34
CA ILE A 73 5.65 1.15 1.08
C ILE A 73 5.17 1.40 2.49
N LEU A 74 4.20 0.62 2.92
CA LEU A 74 3.67 0.68 4.28
C LEU A 74 3.79 -0.69 4.93
N ASN A 75 3.87 -0.69 6.25
CA ASN A 75 4.00 -1.93 7.01
C ASN A 75 2.70 -2.24 7.73
N TRP A 76 2.39 -3.53 7.80
CA TRP A 76 1.35 -4.00 8.69
C TRP A 76 1.96 -5.01 9.65
N ASN A 77 1.71 -4.81 10.93
CA ASN A 77 2.28 -5.65 11.98
C ASN A 77 1.28 -6.64 12.56
N GLY A 78 0.16 -6.86 11.88
CA GLY A 78 -0.84 -7.81 12.36
C GLY A 78 -1.70 -7.29 13.51
N SER A 79 -1.87 -5.97 13.60
CA SER A 79 -2.70 -5.36 14.63
C SER A 79 -3.94 -4.73 14.03
N ASP A 80 -5.00 -4.65 14.84
CA ASP A 80 -6.19 -3.89 14.45
C ASP A 80 -6.00 -2.40 14.73
N ALA A 81 -7.04 -1.62 14.49
CA ALA A 81 -6.98 -0.16 14.64
C ALA A 81 -6.76 0.29 16.08
N PHE A 82 -6.96 -0.61 17.04
CA PHE A 82 -6.80 -0.32 18.46
C PHE A 82 -5.49 -0.85 19.02
N GLY A 83 -4.62 -1.34 18.15
CA GLY A 83 -3.32 -1.86 18.55
C GLY A 83 -3.34 -3.29 19.05
N LYS A 84 -4.46 -3.98 18.94
CA LYS A 84 -4.57 -5.36 19.37
C LYS A 84 -4.13 -6.30 18.26
N SER A 85 -3.38 -7.33 18.65
CA SER A 85 -2.96 -8.39 17.74
C SER A 85 -4.17 -9.14 17.21
N VAL A 86 -4.19 -9.42 15.91
CA VAL A 86 -5.26 -10.23 15.32
C VAL A 86 -4.77 -11.68 15.16
N PRO A 87 -5.69 -12.65 15.10
CA PRO A 87 -5.29 -14.06 15.02
C PRO A 87 -4.58 -14.39 13.71
N SER A 88 -3.84 -15.50 13.72
CA SER A 88 -3.31 -16.08 12.49
C SER A 88 -4.44 -16.35 11.52
N GLY A 89 -4.20 -16.15 10.25
CA GLY A 89 -5.20 -16.40 9.23
C GLY A 89 -4.98 -15.54 8.01
N SER A 90 -5.98 -15.55 7.15
CA SER A 90 -5.95 -14.79 5.89
C SER A 90 -6.65 -13.46 6.07
N TYR A 91 -6.07 -12.44 5.48
CA TYR A 91 -6.59 -11.07 5.49
C TYR A 91 -6.56 -10.53 4.07
N LEU A 92 -7.30 -9.47 3.84
CA LEU A 92 -7.36 -8.83 2.55
C LEU A 92 -6.87 -7.40 2.69
N VAL A 93 -5.91 -7.00 1.87
CA VAL A 93 -5.52 -5.60 1.77
C VAL A 93 -6.19 -5.01 0.53
N VAL A 94 -6.82 -3.86 0.67
CA VAL A 94 -7.55 -3.19 -0.40
C VAL A 94 -7.00 -1.78 -0.56
N LEU A 95 -6.57 -1.48 -1.78
CA LEU A 95 -6.10 -0.15 -2.15
C LEU A 95 -7.19 0.53 -2.97
N LYS A 96 -7.53 1.75 -2.57
CA LYS A 96 -8.40 2.62 -3.38
C LYS A 96 -7.68 3.93 -3.64
N SER A 97 -7.59 4.27 -4.92
CA SER A 97 -6.88 5.48 -5.37
C SER A 97 -7.57 5.98 -6.63
N GLY A 98 -8.24 7.12 -6.54
CA GLY A 98 -9.02 7.61 -7.66
C GLY A 98 -10.08 6.59 -8.05
N GLY A 99 -10.13 6.22 -9.30
CA GLY A 99 -11.06 5.19 -9.77
C GLY A 99 -10.53 3.77 -9.65
N PHE A 100 -9.33 3.60 -9.11
CA PHE A 100 -8.69 2.29 -9.02
C PHE A 100 -9.02 1.60 -7.70
N THR A 101 -9.32 0.30 -7.77
CA THR A 101 -9.43 -0.55 -6.59
C THR A 101 -8.65 -1.83 -6.86
N GLY A 102 -7.69 -2.12 -5.97
CA GLY A 102 -6.92 -3.36 -6.04
C GLY A 102 -6.98 -4.08 -4.71
N SER A 103 -6.82 -5.39 -4.75
CA SER A 103 -6.81 -6.18 -3.51
C SER A 103 -5.83 -7.33 -3.63
N LYS A 104 -5.25 -7.70 -2.50
CA LYS A 104 -4.33 -8.82 -2.37
C LYS A 104 -4.60 -9.56 -1.08
N LYS A 105 -4.36 -10.85 -1.11
CA LYS A 105 -4.51 -11.69 0.08
C LYS A 105 -3.20 -11.71 0.85
N ILE A 106 -3.30 -11.55 2.16
CA ILE A 106 -2.17 -11.55 3.08
C ILE A 106 -2.37 -12.71 4.05
N MET A 107 -1.32 -13.46 4.34
CA MET A 107 -1.40 -14.56 5.30
C MET A 107 -0.51 -14.26 6.50
N LEU A 108 -1.13 -14.26 7.68
CA LEU A 108 -0.45 -14.06 8.95
C LEU A 108 -0.31 -15.40 9.67
N LEU A 109 0.92 -15.76 9.98
CA LEU A 109 1.23 -16.97 10.71
C LEU A 109 1.98 -16.61 11.99
N LYS A 110 1.38 -16.84 13.12
CA LYS A 110 2.01 -16.58 14.40
C LYS A 110 2.64 -17.84 14.99
#